data_b7e5e42936ee52cd1e6c5f7e49c32a31
#
_entry.id   b7e5e42936ee52cd1e6c5f7e49c32a31
#
_cell.length_a   1.000
_cell.length_b   1.000
_cell.length_c   1.000
_cell.angle_alpha   90.00
_cell.angle_beta   90.00
_cell.angle_gamma   90.00
#
_symmetry.space_group_name_H-M   'P 1'
#
loop_
_entity.id
_entity.type
_entity.pdbx_description
1 polymer ?
#
loop_
_entity_poly.entity_id
_entity_poly.type
_entity_poly.pdbx_seq_one_letter_code
_entity_poly.pdbx_strand_id
1 'polypeptide(L)'
;MKSDIEIAREVSLRKIKEIATGLGIPREEVQNYGRYIAKIPIHLIDEEKIRQHNLILVTAITPTKAGIGKTTVSIGLALGLNKIGKKAVVALREPSLGPCFGMKGGAAGGGYSQVLPMENINLHFTGDFHAVTSAHNMITALLDNYIYQTRNTCEGLKEIKWKRVLDVNDRSLRNIVSGLGGSANGVPTETGFDITPASEIMAILCLTTDIEDLKRRIGNILLGYTNDDKPFTVNDLGVAGAITVLLKDALLPNLVQTTENTAAFVHGGPFANIAHGCNSVLATKMALTYGDYVITEAGFGADLGAEKFFDIKCRKAGLTPKLTVIVATAQSLKLHGGVPENKIKEQNIEGMKNGFENLDKHVENMKRFGQEVIVTFNRYASDTDEEIALVAEHCREIGVGFCMNNVFAAGGEGGAELAKLVVDTIEKKPSTPLKYIYEDDEPIRSKIKKVSEQIYGAASVVYTTLADKKIKQIESLGISHSPICIAKTQYSFSSDPKAYGVAKNFELKVRDIIINNGAEMIVVIMGEIMRMPGLPKDPQAKRIDIVDGVIEGLS
;
A
#
# COMPACT_ATOMS: atom_id res chain seq x y z
N MET A 1 -26.73 11.17 -8.90
CA MET A 1 -26.19 9.86 -8.48
C MET A 1 -26.04 9.93 -6.97
N LYS A 2 -26.40 8.89 -6.21
CA LYS A 2 -26.24 8.86 -4.76
C LYS A 2 -24.75 8.95 -4.40
N SER A 3 -24.45 9.57 -3.27
CA SER A 3 -23.08 9.60 -2.71
C SER A 3 -22.66 8.22 -2.18
N ASP A 4 -21.36 8.01 -2.01
CA ASP A 4 -20.82 6.74 -1.50
C ASP A 4 -21.40 6.39 -0.12
N ILE A 5 -21.56 7.39 0.75
CA ILE A 5 -22.13 7.19 2.09
C ILE A 5 -23.63 6.88 2.05
N GLU A 6 -24.40 7.48 1.14
CA GLU A 6 -25.82 7.14 0.95
C GLU A 6 -25.98 5.70 0.46
N ILE A 7 -25.17 5.27 -0.51
CA ILE A 7 -25.16 3.87 -0.98
C ILE A 7 -24.79 2.93 0.17
N ALA A 8 -23.74 3.24 0.94
CA ALA A 8 -23.30 2.42 2.05
C ALA A 8 -24.39 2.20 3.11
N ARG A 9 -25.21 3.22 3.40
CA ARG A 9 -26.29 3.17 4.39
C ARG A 9 -27.53 2.40 3.94
N GLU A 10 -27.77 2.33 2.64
CA GLU A 10 -28.90 1.55 2.09
C GLU A 10 -28.64 0.04 2.12
N VAL A 11 -27.39 -0.37 2.28
CA VAL A 11 -27.02 -1.80 2.28
C VAL A 11 -27.46 -2.48 3.57
N SER A 12 -28.21 -3.56 3.45
CA SER A 12 -28.54 -4.42 4.59
C SER A 12 -27.37 -5.31 4.95
N LEU A 13 -26.60 -4.89 5.96
CA LEU A 13 -25.41 -5.63 6.42
C LEU A 13 -25.81 -6.95 7.12
N ARG A 14 -25.14 -8.04 6.77
CA ARG A 14 -25.18 -9.30 7.52
C ARG A 14 -24.31 -9.21 8.77
N LYS A 15 -24.66 -9.97 9.80
CA LYS A 15 -23.77 -10.12 10.96
C LYS A 15 -22.45 -10.74 10.54
N ILE A 16 -21.34 -10.25 11.06
CA ILE A 16 -20.01 -10.72 10.62
C ILE A 16 -19.79 -12.22 10.81
N LYS A 17 -20.42 -12.84 11.82
CA LYS A 17 -20.39 -14.28 12.02
C LYS A 17 -21.08 -15.06 10.89
N GLU A 18 -22.05 -14.47 10.20
CA GLU A 18 -22.71 -15.09 9.05
C GLU A 18 -21.79 -15.04 7.82
N ILE A 19 -21.08 -13.92 7.64
CA ILE A 19 -20.05 -13.77 6.61
C ILE A 19 -18.92 -14.80 6.83
N ALA A 20 -18.40 -14.88 8.07
CA ALA A 20 -17.36 -15.84 8.43
C ALA A 20 -17.80 -17.29 8.19
N THR A 21 -19.01 -17.66 8.61
CA THR A 21 -19.57 -19.00 8.38
C THR A 21 -19.70 -19.31 6.89
N GLY A 22 -20.13 -18.32 6.08
CA GLY A 22 -20.21 -18.45 4.61
C GLY A 22 -18.86 -18.71 3.95
N LEU A 23 -17.76 -18.25 4.56
CA LEU A 23 -16.40 -18.58 4.12
C LEU A 23 -15.94 -19.96 4.59
N GLY A 24 -16.57 -20.54 5.61
CA GLY A 24 -16.12 -21.77 6.29
C GLY A 24 -15.17 -21.52 7.45
N ILE A 25 -15.15 -20.28 7.99
CA ILE A 25 -14.42 -19.96 9.23
C ILE A 25 -15.24 -20.49 10.41
N PRO A 26 -14.64 -21.27 11.36
CA PRO A 26 -15.34 -21.77 12.54
C PRO A 26 -15.89 -20.59 13.36
N ARG A 27 -17.14 -20.69 13.77
CA ARG A 27 -17.86 -19.59 14.42
C ARG A 27 -17.27 -19.18 15.77
N GLU A 28 -16.70 -20.15 16.49
CA GLU A 28 -16.00 -19.99 17.77
C GLU A 28 -14.69 -19.22 17.65
N GLU A 29 -14.03 -19.27 16.48
CA GLU A 29 -12.77 -18.59 16.21
C GLU A 29 -12.95 -17.10 15.86
N VAL A 30 -14.18 -16.67 15.58
CA VAL A 30 -14.48 -15.30 15.16
C VAL A 30 -14.45 -14.35 16.35
N GLN A 31 -13.44 -13.49 16.43
CA GLN A 31 -13.31 -12.47 17.46
C GLN A 31 -14.06 -11.20 17.06
N ASN A 32 -15.24 -10.98 17.59
CA ASN A 32 -16.11 -9.86 17.22
C ASN A 32 -15.56 -8.50 17.66
N TYR A 33 -15.54 -7.55 16.76
CA TYR A 33 -15.39 -6.12 16.99
C TYR A 33 -16.71 -5.42 16.63
N GLY A 34 -17.68 -5.57 17.52
CA GLY A 34 -19.07 -5.15 17.28
C GLY A 34 -19.83 -6.16 16.40
N ARG A 35 -20.78 -5.65 15.60
CA ARG A 35 -21.76 -6.49 14.89
C ARG A 35 -21.31 -6.92 13.49
N TYR A 36 -20.50 -6.08 12.85
CA TYR A 36 -20.19 -6.16 11.41
C TYR A 36 -18.71 -6.28 11.09
N ILE A 37 -17.85 -6.33 12.11
CA ILE A 37 -16.40 -6.43 12.01
C ILE A 37 -15.91 -7.54 12.93
N ALA A 38 -14.90 -8.28 12.50
CA ALA A 38 -14.24 -9.28 13.36
C ALA A 38 -12.73 -9.34 13.06
N LYS A 39 -11.96 -9.79 14.03
CA LYS A 39 -10.57 -10.25 13.83
C LYS A 39 -10.55 -11.76 13.70
N ILE A 40 -9.69 -12.27 12.81
CA ILE A 40 -9.57 -13.70 12.53
C ILE A 40 -8.18 -14.18 12.96
N PRO A 41 -8.12 -15.21 13.83
CA PRO A 41 -6.85 -15.76 14.33
C PRO A 41 -5.96 -16.33 13.23
N ILE A 42 -4.67 -16.01 13.30
CA ILE A 42 -3.69 -16.36 12.25
C ILE A 42 -3.39 -17.87 12.16
N HIS A 43 -3.63 -18.64 13.23
CA HIS A 43 -3.46 -20.10 13.22
C HIS A 43 -4.40 -20.82 12.24
N LEU A 44 -5.43 -20.13 11.77
CA LEU A 44 -6.37 -20.65 10.76
C LEU A 44 -5.81 -20.56 9.32
N ILE A 45 -4.65 -19.96 9.11
CA ILE A 45 -4.00 -19.90 7.80
C ILE A 45 -3.56 -21.31 7.38
N ASP A 46 -3.93 -21.70 6.16
CA ASP A 46 -3.67 -23.00 5.57
C ASP A 46 -2.78 -22.88 4.34
N GLU A 47 -1.50 -23.18 4.50
CA GLU A 47 -0.48 -23.05 3.44
C GLU A 47 -0.72 -23.99 2.25
N GLU A 48 -1.46 -25.10 2.41
CA GLU A 48 -1.80 -26.01 1.32
C GLU A 48 -2.86 -25.37 0.41
N LYS A 49 -3.92 -24.82 0.99
CA LYS A 49 -4.95 -24.09 0.25
C LYS A 49 -4.40 -22.87 -0.46
N ILE A 50 -3.48 -22.13 0.18
CA ILE A 50 -2.82 -20.96 -0.42
C ILE A 50 -2.16 -21.32 -1.75
N ARG A 51 -1.50 -22.47 -1.85
CA ARG A 51 -0.84 -22.93 -3.09
C ARG A 51 -1.82 -23.33 -4.20
N GLN A 52 -3.03 -23.72 -3.84
CA GLN A 52 -4.06 -24.19 -4.79
C GLN A 52 -4.90 -23.04 -5.34
N HIS A 53 -5.06 -21.95 -4.59
CA HIS A 53 -5.98 -20.87 -4.92
C HIS A 53 -5.33 -19.76 -5.77
N ASN A 54 -6.15 -18.91 -6.36
CA ASN A 54 -5.75 -17.95 -7.36
C ASN A 54 -5.61 -16.54 -6.74
N LEU A 55 -4.37 -16.04 -6.64
CA LEU A 55 -4.09 -14.66 -6.27
C LEU A 55 -4.07 -13.78 -7.52
N ILE A 56 -4.83 -12.68 -7.50
CA ILE A 56 -4.94 -11.71 -8.59
C ILE A 56 -4.51 -10.35 -8.05
N LEU A 57 -3.54 -9.75 -8.71
CA LEU A 57 -3.11 -8.38 -8.40
C LEU A 57 -3.91 -7.39 -9.25
N VAL A 58 -4.52 -6.39 -8.61
CA VAL A 58 -5.07 -5.20 -9.28
C VAL A 58 -4.08 -4.04 -9.07
N THR A 59 -3.60 -3.50 -10.16
CA THR A 59 -2.72 -2.34 -10.20
C THR A 59 -3.24 -1.32 -11.23
N ALA A 60 -2.45 -0.33 -11.63
CA ALA A 60 -2.91 0.68 -12.57
C ALA A 60 -1.76 1.25 -13.40
N ILE A 61 -2.09 1.95 -14.47
CA ILE A 61 -1.19 2.91 -15.12
C ILE A 61 -0.88 4.08 -14.17
N THR A 62 0.04 4.97 -14.54
CA THR A 62 0.38 6.13 -13.71
C THR A 62 -0.87 6.97 -13.42
N PRO A 63 -1.24 7.22 -12.14
CA PRO A 63 -2.50 7.85 -11.78
C PRO A 63 -2.51 9.37 -12.01
N THR A 64 -3.72 9.94 -12.10
CA THR A 64 -3.95 11.38 -11.92
C THR A 64 -4.05 11.73 -10.42
N LYS A 65 -4.12 13.02 -10.09
CA LYS A 65 -4.36 13.49 -8.70
C LYS A 65 -5.69 13.02 -8.13
N ALA A 66 -6.71 12.85 -8.97
CA ALA A 66 -8.03 12.34 -8.58
C ALA A 66 -8.03 10.83 -8.29
N GLY A 67 -6.94 10.13 -8.58
CA GLY A 67 -6.85 8.68 -8.49
C GLY A 67 -7.29 7.99 -9.79
N ILE A 68 -7.44 6.67 -9.74
CA ILE A 68 -7.75 5.83 -10.91
C ILE A 68 -8.79 4.73 -10.61
N GLY A 69 -9.26 4.66 -9.36
CA GLY A 69 -10.33 3.75 -8.95
C GLY A 69 -9.90 2.29 -8.70
N LYS A 70 -8.63 2.01 -8.40
CA LYS A 70 -8.16 0.63 -8.16
C LYS A 70 -8.96 -0.13 -7.10
N THR A 71 -9.17 0.47 -5.93
CA THR A 71 -9.90 -0.18 -4.83
C THR A 71 -11.32 -0.53 -5.24
N THR A 72 -12.01 0.38 -5.91
CA THR A 72 -13.35 0.15 -6.46
C THR A 72 -13.33 -1.01 -7.46
N VAL A 73 -12.34 -1.06 -8.36
CA VAL A 73 -12.19 -2.15 -9.33
C VAL A 73 -11.85 -3.47 -8.64
N SER A 74 -11.00 -3.46 -7.62
CA SER A 74 -10.64 -4.67 -6.84
C SER A 74 -11.85 -5.28 -6.16
N ILE A 75 -12.66 -4.44 -5.51
CA ILE A 75 -13.90 -4.87 -4.87
C ILE A 75 -14.90 -5.35 -5.93
N GLY A 76 -15.15 -4.54 -6.98
CA GLY A 76 -16.08 -4.88 -8.05
C GLY A 76 -15.73 -6.16 -8.80
N LEU A 77 -14.45 -6.46 -9.00
CA LEU A 77 -14.00 -7.73 -9.55
C LEU A 77 -14.33 -8.91 -8.63
N ALA A 78 -14.13 -8.77 -7.31
CA ALA A 78 -14.52 -9.80 -6.36
C ALA A 78 -16.04 -10.02 -6.34
N LEU A 79 -16.83 -8.93 -6.39
CA LEU A 79 -18.28 -9.02 -6.55
C LEU A 79 -18.67 -9.73 -7.85
N GLY A 80 -18.06 -9.37 -8.98
CA GLY A 80 -18.29 -9.99 -10.28
C GLY A 80 -17.96 -11.46 -10.30
N LEU A 81 -16.85 -11.88 -9.69
CA LEU A 81 -16.49 -13.31 -9.56
C LEU A 81 -17.53 -14.07 -8.75
N ASN A 82 -18.01 -13.54 -7.63
CA ASN A 82 -19.09 -14.16 -6.86
C ASN A 82 -20.40 -14.22 -7.66
N LYS A 83 -20.70 -13.18 -8.46
CA LYS A 83 -21.87 -13.13 -9.35
C LYS A 83 -21.88 -14.27 -10.38
N ILE A 84 -20.72 -14.65 -10.91
CA ILE A 84 -20.58 -15.79 -11.85
C ILE A 84 -20.33 -17.13 -11.15
N GLY A 85 -20.59 -17.22 -9.83
CA GLY A 85 -20.53 -18.46 -9.05
C GLY A 85 -19.14 -18.90 -8.62
N LYS A 86 -18.13 -18.03 -8.66
CA LYS A 86 -16.79 -18.32 -8.11
C LYS A 86 -16.72 -17.85 -6.66
N LYS A 87 -15.92 -18.52 -5.82
CA LYS A 87 -15.71 -18.13 -4.43
C LYS A 87 -14.58 -17.10 -4.33
N ALA A 88 -14.93 -15.81 -4.37
CA ALA A 88 -13.97 -14.71 -4.34
C ALA A 88 -13.96 -13.95 -3.02
N VAL A 89 -12.77 -13.53 -2.60
CA VAL A 89 -12.49 -12.70 -1.42
C VAL A 89 -11.57 -11.56 -1.81
N VAL A 90 -11.74 -10.38 -1.23
CA VAL A 90 -10.84 -9.25 -1.46
C VAL A 90 -9.95 -8.99 -0.24
N ALA A 91 -8.67 -8.68 -0.46
CA ALA A 91 -7.71 -8.30 0.58
C ALA A 91 -7.17 -6.90 0.30
N LEU A 92 -7.44 -5.96 1.21
CA LEU A 92 -7.21 -4.53 1.03
C LEU A 92 -6.35 -3.95 2.16
N ARG A 93 -5.83 -2.74 1.92
CA ARG A 93 -5.18 -1.94 2.96
C ARG A 93 -6.22 -1.23 3.82
N GLU A 94 -5.86 -1.04 5.08
CA GLU A 94 -6.57 -0.16 5.99
C GLU A 94 -6.28 1.31 5.64
N PRO A 95 -7.27 2.21 5.59
CA PRO A 95 -7.06 3.62 5.34
C PRO A 95 -6.45 4.35 6.54
N SER A 96 -5.64 5.38 6.28
CA SER A 96 -5.07 6.29 7.27
C SER A 96 -5.93 7.55 7.42
N LEU A 97 -6.05 8.08 8.62
CA LEU A 97 -6.82 9.30 8.91
C LEU A 97 -6.27 10.53 8.18
N GLY A 98 -4.94 10.64 8.04
CA GLY A 98 -4.30 11.77 7.39
C GLY A 98 -4.85 12.06 5.98
N PRO A 99 -4.84 11.11 5.04
CA PRO A 99 -5.49 11.28 3.74
C PRO A 99 -7.01 11.48 3.82
N CYS A 100 -7.70 10.77 4.71
CA CYS A 100 -9.15 10.82 4.86
C CYS A 100 -9.63 12.24 5.22
N PHE A 101 -8.96 12.91 6.12
CA PHE A 101 -9.24 14.30 6.51
C PHE A 101 -8.47 15.34 5.68
N GLY A 102 -7.50 14.92 4.85
CA GLY A 102 -6.63 15.76 4.03
C GLY A 102 -7.12 15.98 2.62
N MET A 103 -6.49 15.31 1.66
CA MET A 103 -6.69 15.55 0.22
C MET A 103 -7.61 14.55 -0.48
N LYS A 104 -7.84 13.37 0.10
CA LYS A 104 -8.48 12.24 -0.56
C LYS A 104 -9.45 11.60 0.42
N GLY A 105 -10.63 11.27 -0.04
CA GLY A 105 -11.57 10.46 0.72
C GLY A 105 -10.97 9.11 1.15
N GLY A 106 -11.70 8.35 1.95
CA GLY A 106 -11.28 7.07 2.47
C GLY A 106 -10.93 6.04 1.39
N ALA A 107 -10.36 4.92 1.80
CA ALA A 107 -9.94 3.84 0.90
C ALA A 107 -10.92 2.65 0.91
N ALA A 108 -12.20 2.88 1.18
CA ALA A 108 -13.23 1.84 1.27
C ALA A 108 -13.84 1.43 -0.09
N GLY A 109 -13.33 1.95 -1.20
CA GLY A 109 -13.93 1.81 -2.53
C GLY A 109 -14.88 2.97 -2.85
N GLY A 110 -15.82 2.79 -3.79
CA GLY A 110 -16.80 3.82 -4.16
C GLY A 110 -17.97 3.25 -4.96
N GLY A 111 -19.07 4.01 -5.01
CA GLY A 111 -20.31 3.58 -5.65
C GLY A 111 -20.85 2.28 -5.05
N TYR A 112 -21.26 1.36 -5.91
CA TYR A 112 -21.74 0.04 -5.49
C TYR A 112 -20.63 -0.98 -5.23
N SER A 113 -19.35 -0.56 -5.29
CA SER A 113 -18.18 -1.40 -4.99
C SER A 113 -17.41 -0.85 -3.79
N GLN A 114 -17.97 -1.06 -2.58
CA GLN A 114 -17.41 -0.61 -1.30
C GLN A 114 -17.27 -1.75 -0.30
N VAL A 115 -16.29 -1.62 0.62
CA VAL A 115 -16.23 -2.40 1.87
C VAL A 115 -16.96 -1.68 2.98
N LEU A 116 -17.69 -2.44 3.80
CA LEU A 116 -18.60 -1.94 4.83
C LEU A 116 -18.35 -2.60 6.18
N PRO A 117 -18.55 -1.89 7.30
CA PRO A 117 -19.11 -0.51 7.41
C PRO A 117 -18.07 0.56 7.09
N MET A 118 -18.34 1.39 6.09
CA MET A 118 -17.39 2.36 5.52
C MET A 118 -16.93 3.40 6.53
N GLU A 119 -17.84 3.94 7.33
CA GLU A 119 -17.54 4.95 8.33
C GLU A 119 -16.54 4.43 9.38
N ASN A 120 -16.74 3.20 9.90
CA ASN A 120 -15.82 2.59 10.84
C ASN A 120 -14.44 2.34 10.22
N ILE A 121 -14.41 1.81 8.98
CA ILE A 121 -13.15 1.49 8.28
C ILE A 121 -12.32 2.75 8.03
N ASN A 122 -12.94 3.87 7.63
CA ASN A 122 -12.26 5.12 7.34
C ASN A 122 -11.84 5.92 8.58
N LEU A 123 -12.33 5.57 9.76
CA LEU A 123 -12.01 6.26 11.01
C LEU A 123 -11.06 5.41 11.89
N HIS A 124 -11.54 4.89 13.00
CA HIS A 124 -10.70 4.16 13.94
C HIS A 124 -10.71 2.63 13.75
N PHE A 125 -11.61 2.13 12.94
CA PHE A 125 -11.79 0.72 12.57
C PHE A 125 -11.73 -0.23 13.77
N THR A 126 -10.62 -0.97 13.93
CA THR A 126 -10.37 -1.87 15.07
C THR A 126 -9.22 -1.39 15.95
N GLY A 127 -8.65 -0.21 15.65
CA GLY A 127 -7.57 0.38 16.41
C GLY A 127 -6.16 -0.04 15.99
N ASP A 128 -5.98 -0.71 14.84
CA ASP A 128 -4.66 -1.17 14.39
C ASP A 128 -3.68 -0.03 14.14
N PHE A 129 -4.12 1.06 13.51
CA PHE A 129 -3.32 2.28 13.34
C PHE A 129 -2.95 2.92 14.69
N HIS A 130 -3.89 2.93 15.65
CA HIS A 130 -3.60 3.40 16.99
C HIS A 130 -2.56 2.52 17.69
N ALA A 131 -2.66 1.19 17.56
CA ALA A 131 -1.69 0.26 18.12
C ALA A 131 -0.28 0.49 17.54
N VAL A 132 -0.17 0.67 16.21
CA VAL A 132 1.09 0.99 15.54
C VAL A 132 1.66 2.33 16.02
N THR A 133 0.81 3.38 16.12
CA THR A 133 1.21 4.71 16.62
C THR A 133 1.70 4.62 18.07
N SER A 134 0.97 3.91 18.92
CA SER A 134 1.31 3.73 20.33
C SER A 134 2.60 2.94 20.53
N ALA A 135 2.77 1.85 19.79
CA ALA A 135 3.99 1.04 19.82
C ALA A 135 5.22 1.83 19.38
N HIS A 136 5.10 2.58 18.28
CA HIS A 136 6.17 3.42 17.75
C HIS A 136 6.59 4.52 18.75
N ASN A 137 5.62 5.25 19.28
CA ASN A 137 5.88 6.34 20.23
C ASN A 137 6.32 5.82 21.60
N MET A 138 5.92 4.61 21.99
CA MET A 138 6.43 3.98 23.21
C MET A 138 7.92 3.65 23.09
N ILE A 139 8.38 3.17 21.94
CA ILE A 139 9.83 3.01 21.67
C ILE A 139 10.53 4.36 21.81
N THR A 140 9.96 5.45 21.26
CA THR A 140 10.55 6.78 21.37
C THR A 140 10.65 7.23 22.83
N ALA A 141 9.59 7.06 23.62
CA ALA A 141 9.57 7.46 25.03
C ALA A 141 10.60 6.66 25.86
N LEU A 142 10.74 5.37 25.58
CA LEU A 142 11.73 4.50 26.25
C LEU A 142 13.15 4.86 25.82
N LEU A 143 13.37 5.22 24.56
CA LEU A 143 14.66 5.71 24.06
C LEU A 143 15.04 7.05 24.68
N ASP A 144 14.10 7.99 24.74
CA ASP A 144 14.31 9.31 25.40
C ASP A 144 14.63 9.12 26.90
N ASN A 145 13.97 8.17 27.57
CA ASN A 145 14.29 7.83 28.94
C ASN A 145 15.68 7.21 29.08
N TYR A 146 16.09 6.31 28.16
CA TYR A 146 17.45 5.77 28.14
C TYR A 146 18.48 6.88 27.98
N ILE A 147 18.30 7.80 27.03
CA ILE A 147 19.18 8.95 26.82
C ILE A 147 19.24 9.85 28.06
N TYR A 148 18.11 10.08 28.72
CA TYR A 148 18.03 10.87 29.96
C TYR A 148 18.80 10.23 31.10
N GLN A 149 18.64 8.92 31.32
CA GLN A 149 19.30 8.19 32.40
C GLN A 149 20.81 8.04 32.17
N THR A 150 21.25 7.91 30.91
CA THR A 150 22.67 7.72 30.54
C THR A 150 23.40 9.02 30.22
N ARG A 151 22.74 10.20 30.30
CA ARG A 151 23.30 11.50 29.88
C ARG A 151 24.63 11.89 30.55
N ASN A 152 24.95 11.33 31.70
CA ASN A 152 26.17 11.58 32.45
C ASN A 152 27.12 10.36 32.46
N THR A 153 26.90 9.36 31.64
CA THR A 153 27.70 8.15 31.50
C THR A 153 28.39 8.09 30.15
N CYS A 154 29.25 7.11 29.95
CA CYS A 154 29.85 6.84 28.62
C CYS A 154 28.93 6.01 27.69
N GLU A 155 27.77 5.57 28.17
CA GLU A 155 26.81 4.70 27.45
C GLU A 155 25.89 5.46 26.50
N GLY A 156 26.16 6.73 26.23
CA GLY A 156 25.32 7.61 25.38
C GLY A 156 25.28 7.17 23.93
N LEU A 157 24.27 7.67 23.22
CA LEU A 157 24.11 7.47 21.78
C LEU A 157 24.70 8.68 21.02
N LYS A 158 25.55 8.41 20.04
CA LYS A 158 26.14 9.39 19.14
C LYS A 158 25.17 9.88 18.07
N GLU A 159 24.29 9.02 17.63
CA GLU A 159 23.32 9.30 16.57
C GLU A 159 21.98 8.62 16.87
N ILE A 160 20.89 9.35 16.76
CA ILE A 160 19.52 8.85 16.92
C ILE A 160 18.85 8.82 15.54
N LYS A 161 18.29 7.68 15.14
CA LYS A 161 17.59 7.50 13.87
C LYS A 161 16.06 7.50 14.02
N TRP A 162 15.57 7.22 15.22
CA TRP A 162 14.15 7.01 15.50
C TRP A 162 13.44 8.34 15.78
N LYS A 163 12.34 8.57 15.06
CA LYS A 163 11.46 9.72 15.23
C LYS A 163 10.20 9.33 15.99
N ARG A 164 9.20 10.19 16.00
CA ARG A 164 7.83 9.93 16.43
C ARG A 164 6.92 9.72 15.24
N VAL A 165 5.70 9.22 15.46
CA VAL A 165 4.66 9.16 14.43
C VAL A 165 3.33 9.69 14.94
N LEU A 166 2.51 10.18 13.97
CA LEU A 166 1.14 10.60 14.22
C LEU A 166 0.32 10.36 12.94
N ASP A 167 -0.91 9.84 13.07
CA ASP A 167 -1.74 9.53 11.89
C ASP A 167 -2.58 10.72 11.42
N VAL A 168 -1.90 11.86 11.23
CA VAL A 168 -2.46 13.10 10.66
C VAL A 168 -1.47 13.73 9.70
N ASN A 169 -1.95 14.66 8.88
CA ASN A 169 -1.11 15.48 8.02
C ASN A 169 -0.77 16.78 8.75
N ASP A 170 0.45 16.91 9.29
CA ASP A 170 0.91 18.12 9.97
C ASP A 170 2.34 18.49 9.59
N ARG A 171 2.47 19.49 8.71
CA ARG A 171 3.78 20.00 8.26
C ARG A 171 4.61 20.64 9.35
N SER A 172 3.99 21.13 10.42
CA SER A 172 4.67 21.80 11.54
C SER A 172 5.49 20.84 12.38
N LEU A 173 5.13 19.53 12.34
CA LEU A 173 5.79 18.48 13.10
C LEU A 173 6.99 17.83 12.39
N ARG A 174 7.33 18.24 11.16
CA ARG A 174 8.45 17.63 10.40
C ARG A 174 9.78 17.72 11.13
N ASN A 175 10.03 18.89 11.77
CA ASN A 175 11.20 19.13 12.59
C ASN A 175 10.77 19.89 13.83
N ILE A 176 11.13 19.36 15.00
CA ILE A 176 10.83 19.94 16.32
C ILE A 176 12.03 19.78 17.24
N VAL A 177 12.03 20.49 18.34
CA VAL A 177 12.93 20.23 19.46
C VAL A 177 12.11 19.65 20.61
N SER A 178 12.47 18.46 21.08
CA SER A 178 11.90 17.81 22.26
C SER A 178 12.77 18.02 23.50
N GLY A 179 12.24 17.73 24.69
CA GLY A 179 13.01 17.79 25.96
C GLY A 179 13.27 19.19 26.50
N LEU A 180 12.54 20.22 26.04
CA LEU A 180 12.62 21.59 26.57
C LEU A 180 11.95 21.70 27.95
N GLY A 181 12.29 22.74 28.73
CA GLY A 181 11.73 23.04 30.03
C GLY A 181 12.66 22.72 31.21
N GLY A 182 13.95 22.53 30.96
CA GLY A 182 14.99 22.29 31.96
C GLY A 182 15.37 20.83 32.13
N SER A 183 16.43 20.59 32.89
CA SER A 183 17.08 19.26 32.99
C SER A 183 16.18 18.14 33.57
N ALA A 184 15.08 18.49 34.24
CA ALA A 184 14.12 17.53 34.75
C ALA A 184 13.17 16.98 33.66
N ASN A 185 13.05 17.68 32.53
CA ASN A 185 12.11 17.31 31.45
C ASN A 185 12.73 16.50 30.32
N GLY A 186 14.05 16.31 30.31
CA GLY A 186 14.73 15.53 29.29
C GLY A 186 16.01 16.16 28.77
N VAL A 187 16.53 15.61 27.68
CA VAL A 187 17.67 16.14 26.94
C VAL A 187 17.16 16.84 25.68
N PRO A 188 17.40 18.14 25.48
CA PRO A 188 16.96 18.83 24.28
C PRO A 188 17.54 18.16 23.03
N THR A 189 16.67 17.70 22.14
CA THR A 189 17.06 16.95 20.94
C THR A 189 16.22 17.40 19.75
N GLU A 190 16.87 17.68 18.61
CA GLU A 190 16.18 17.86 17.35
C GLU A 190 15.60 16.52 16.85
N THR A 191 14.32 16.50 16.56
CA THR A 191 13.60 15.31 16.10
C THR A 191 12.44 15.72 15.19
N GLY A 192 11.47 14.87 14.96
CA GLY A 192 10.27 15.17 14.16
C GLY A 192 9.27 14.04 14.22
N PHE A 193 8.21 14.20 13.43
CA PHE A 193 7.19 13.19 13.25
C PHE A 193 7.12 12.73 11.79
N ASP A 194 6.91 11.44 11.59
CA ASP A 194 6.45 10.87 10.34
C ASP A 194 4.94 10.52 10.47
N ILE A 195 4.24 10.36 9.35
CA ILE A 195 2.86 9.83 9.39
C ILE A 195 2.88 8.33 9.71
N THR A 196 1.91 7.83 10.46
CA THR A 196 1.87 6.42 10.90
C THR A 196 2.06 5.39 9.77
N PRO A 197 1.49 5.54 8.55
CA PRO A 197 1.77 4.64 7.42
C PRO A 197 3.23 4.59 6.96
N ALA A 198 4.06 5.56 7.36
CA ALA A 198 5.50 5.58 7.08
C ALA A 198 6.34 4.93 8.19
N SER A 199 5.72 4.51 9.29
CA SER A 199 6.37 3.80 10.39
C SER A 199 6.99 2.49 9.93
N GLU A 200 8.20 2.19 10.41
CA GLU A 200 8.80 0.87 10.23
C GLU A 200 7.92 -0.23 10.86
N ILE A 201 7.24 0.06 11.98
CA ILE A 201 6.32 -0.90 12.63
C ILE A 201 5.13 -1.23 11.71
N MET A 202 4.61 -0.26 10.95
CA MET A 202 3.58 -0.54 9.94
C MET A 202 4.09 -1.51 8.86
N ALA A 203 5.33 -1.34 8.41
CA ALA A 203 5.94 -2.26 7.44
C ALA A 203 6.18 -3.65 8.07
N ILE A 204 6.65 -3.71 9.32
CA ILE A 204 6.82 -4.96 10.08
C ILE A 204 5.48 -5.69 10.19
N LEU A 205 4.41 -5.02 10.65
CA LEU A 205 3.07 -5.62 10.78
C LEU A 205 2.58 -6.23 9.46
N CYS A 206 2.88 -5.58 8.34
CA CYS A 206 2.45 -6.04 7.02
C CYS A 206 3.31 -7.19 6.45
N LEU A 207 4.55 -7.37 6.91
CA LEU A 207 5.48 -8.37 6.38
C LEU A 207 5.69 -9.56 7.32
N THR A 208 5.21 -9.48 8.56
CA THR A 208 5.34 -10.54 9.56
C THR A 208 4.44 -11.74 9.26
N THR A 209 4.85 -12.92 9.71
CA THR A 209 4.16 -14.20 9.49
C THR A 209 3.47 -14.74 10.73
N ASP A 210 3.96 -14.39 11.92
CA ASP A 210 3.43 -14.84 13.22
C ASP A 210 3.92 -13.91 14.35
N ILE A 211 3.55 -14.22 15.59
CA ILE A 211 3.87 -13.40 16.76
C ILE A 211 5.36 -13.43 17.11
N GLU A 212 6.04 -14.54 16.88
CA GLU A 212 7.47 -14.67 17.17
C GLU A 212 8.30 -13.90 16.14
N ASP A 213 7.92 -13.97 14.86
CA ASP A 213 8.51 -13.15 13.80
C ASP A 213 8.27 -11.66 14.06
N LEU A 214 7.06 -11.28 14.51
CA LEU A 214 6.76 -9.90 14.92
C LEU A 214 7.73 -9.43 16.01
N LYS A 215 7.89 -10.22 17.09
CA LYS A 215 8.78 -9.89 18.21
C LYS A 215 10.24 -9.79 17.77
N ARG A 216 10.72 -10.72 16.95
CA ARG A 216 12.07 -10.73 16.38
C ARG A 216 12.33 -9.45 15.56
N ARG A 217 11.39 -9.09 14.68
CA ARG A 217 11.48 -7.90 13.83
C ARG A 217 11.47 -6.62 14.66
N ILE A 218 10.56 -6.50 15.64
CA ILE A 218 10.53 -5.37 16.58
C ILE A 218 11.87 -5.24 17.31
N GLY A 219 12.43 -6.33 17.79
CA GLY A 219 13.74 -6.33 18.46
C GLY A 219 14.87 -5.80 17.59
N ASN A 220 14.82 -6.06 16.29
CA ASN A 220 15.85 -5.67 15.32
C ASN A 220 15.71 -4.22 14.80
N ILE A 221 14.69 -3.46 15.19
CA ILE A 221 14.56 -2.05 14.79
C ILE A 221 15.82 -1.28 15.23
N LEU A 222 16.45 -0.58 14.27
CA LEU A 222 17.63 0.24 14.51
C LEU A 222 17.22 1.62 15.04
N LEU A 223 17.58 1.91 16.30
CA LEU A 223 17.26 3.17 16.98
C LEU A 223 18.34 4.22 16.80
N GLY A 224 19.59 3.80 16.67
CA GLY A 224 20.74 4.71 16.54
C GLY A 224 22.07 4.01 16.59
N TYR A 225 23.11 4.76 16.92
CA TYR A 225 24.47 4.25 17.07
C TYR A 225 25.08 4.73 18.38
N THR A 226 25.82 3.85 19.06
CA THR A 226 26.59 4.17 20.27
C THR A 226 27.77 5.08 19.94
N ASN A 227 28.45 5.60 20.98
CA ASN A 227 29.68 6.39 20.82
C ASN A 227 30.81 5.63 20.11
N ASP A 228 30.79 4.30 20.19
CA ASP A 228 31.74 3.39 19.51
C ASP A 228 31.27 2.96 18.10
N ASP A 229 30.32 3.66 17.51
CA ASP A 229 29.75 3.37 16.18
C ASP A 229 29.05 1.98 16.05
N LYS A 230 28.66 1.35 17.18
CA LYS A 230 27.89 0.11 17.16
C LYS A 230 26.39 0.40 16.98
N PRO A 231 25.67 -0.43 16.21
CA PRO A 231 24.21 -0.28 16.11
C PRO A 231 23.57 -0.48 17.47
N PHE A 232 22.56 0.34 17.77
CA PHE A 232 21.72 0.25 18.97
C PHE A 232 20.28 -0.01 18.55
N THR A 233 19.72 -1.11 19.00
CA THR A 233 18.42 -1.64 18.57
C THR A 233 17.39 -1.65 19.71
N VAL A 234 16.15 -2.04 19.41
CA VAL A 234 15.10 -2.26 20.44
C VAL A 234 15.47 -3.42 21.36
N ASN A 235 16.24 -4.41 20.89
CA ASN A 235 16.80 -5.48 21.75
C ASN A 235 17.79 -4.93 22.77
N ASP A 236 18.65 -3.99 22.38
CA ASP A 236 19.61 -3.36 23.29
C ASP A 236 18.88 -2.48 24.34
N LEU A 237 17.75 -1.89 23.96
CA LEU A 237 16.86 -1.19 24.88
C LEU A 237 16.07 -2.13 25.81
N GLY A 238 16.01 -3.44 25.48
CA GLY A 238 15.39 -4.47 26.31
C GLY A 238 13.85 -4.49 26.33
N VAL A 239 13.19 -3.91 25.32
CA VAL A 239 11.72 -3.65 25.35
C VAL A 239 10.91 -4.36 24.27
N ALA A 240 11.53 -5.21 23.46
CA ALA A 240 10.89 -5.87 22.31
C ALA A 240 9.57 -6.59 22.71
N GLY A 241 9.56 -7.30 23.82
CA GLY A 241 8.37 -7.99 24.33
C GLY A 241 7.21 -7.05 24.66
N ALA A 242 7.48 -5.94 25.36
CA ALA A 242 6.47 -4.94 25.73
C ALA A 242 5.84 -4.28 24.50
N ILE A 243 6.66 -3.97 23.49
CA ILE A 243 6.18 -3.39 22.21
C ILE A 243 5.34 -4.40 21.43
N THR A 244 5.74 -5.68 21.41
CA THR A 244 4.96 -6.75 20.76
C THR A 244 3.59 -6.92 21.40
N VAL A 245 3.48 -6.79 22.72
CA VAL A 245 2.18 -6.86 23.44
C VAL A 245 1.21 -5.78 22.95
N LEU A 246 1.68 -4.55 22.68
CA LEU A 246 0.84 -3.47 22.14
C LEU A 246 0.27 -3.80 20.75
N LEU A 247 0.95 -4.67 19.99
CA LEU A 247 0.59 -5.04 18.62
C LEU A 247 -0.14 -6.37 18.52
N LYS A 248 -0.37 -7.08 19.63
CA LYS A 248 -0.91 -8.44 19.65
C LYS A 248 -2.25 -8.55 18.89
N ASP A 249 -3.18 -7.65 19.17
CA ASP A 249 -4.49 -7.68 18.52
C ASP A 249 -4.45 -7.08 17.11
N ALA A 250 -3.57 -6.10 16.89
CA ALA A 250 -3.33 -5.51 15.57
C ALA A 250 -2.69 -6.49 14.57
N LEU A 251 -2.10 -7.60 15.04
CA LEU A 251 -1.54 -8.66 14.19
C LEU A 251 -2.64 -9.44 13.43
N LEU A 252 -3.85 -9.50 13.98
CA LEU A 252 -4.95 -10.30 13.43
C LEU A 252 -5.65 -9.56 12.29
N PRO A 253 -5.81 -10.18 11.10
CA PRO A 253 -6.54 -9.57 9.98
C PRO A 253 -8.00 -9.27 10.32
N ASN A 254 -8.49 -8.13 9.84
CA ASN A 254 -9.88 -7.69 10.03
C ASN A 254 -10.77 -8.24 8.92
N LEU A 255 -11.81 -8.96 9.29
CA LEU A 255 -12.86 -9.43 8.39
C LEU A 255 -14.01 -8.43 8.39
N VAL A 256 -14.43 -8.02 7.19
CA VAL A 256 -15.59 -7.17 6.90
C VAL A 256 -16.34 -7.72 5.69
N GLN A 257 -17.32 -6.99 5.19
CA GLN A 257 -18.10 -7.34 4.03
C GLN A 257 -18.16 -6.19 3.01
N THR A 258 -18.58 -6.49 1.81
CA THR A 258 -18.83 -5.52 0.76
C THR A 258 -20.32 -5.16 0.67
N THR A 259 -20.67 -4.25 -0.23
CA THR A 259 -22.04 -3.87 -0.57
C THR A 259 -22.93 -5.06 -0.97
N GLU A 260 -22.36 -6.13 -1.52
CA GLU A 260 -23.07 -7.35 -1.90
C GLU A 260 -22.76 -8.55 -0.98
N ASN A 261 -22.32 -8.27 0.25
CA ASN A 261 -21.97 -9.26 1.28
C ASN A 261 -20.82 -10.23 0.90
N THR A 262 -20.00 -9.89 -0.08
CA THR A 262 -18.72 -10.58 -0.31
C THR A 262 -17.79 -10.30 0.85
N ALA A 263 -17.09 -11.31 1.34
CA ALA A 263 -16.12 -11.16 2.40
C ALA A 263 -14.90 -10.36 1.95
N ALA A 264 -14.38 -9.54 2.85
CA ALA A 264 -13.17 -8.76 2.63
C ALA A 264 -12.27 -8.78 3.87
N PHE A 265 -10.97 -8.95 3.66
CA PHE A 265 -9.95 -8.75 4.70
C PHE A 265 -9.31 -7.37 4.51
N VAL A 266 -9.36 -6.54 5.55
CA VAL A 266 -8.75 -5.19 5.55
C VAL A 266 -7.72 -5.14 6.66
N HIS A 267 -6.41 -4.99 6.30
CA HIS A 267 -5.36 -5.08 7.31
C HIS A 267 -4.06 -4.44 6.85
N GLY A 268 -3.50 -3.55 7.69
CA GLY A 268 -2.28 -2.80 7.42
C GLY A 268 -2.42 -1.74 6.33
N GLY A 269 -1.72 -0.63 6.47
CA GLY A 269 -1.91 0.55 5.61
C GLY A 269 -0.62 1.29 5.21
N PRO A 270 0.48 0.63 4.77
CA PRO A 270 1.70 1.31 4.37
C PRO A 270 1.49 2.06 3.05
N PHE A 271 2.05 3.29 2.93
CA PHE A 271 1.98 4.05 1.69
C PHE A 271 2.98 3.54 0.65
N ALA A 272 2.58 3.48 -0.63
CA ALA A 272 3.41 2.93 -1.70
C ALA A 272 4.52 3.88 -2.22
N ASN A 273 4.46 5.17 -1.91
CA ASN A 273 5.50 6.15 -2.29
C ASN A 273 6.59 6.34 -1.22
N ILE A 274 6.42 5.75 -0.03
CA ILE A 274 7.36 5.86 1.10
C ILE A 274 7.58 4.52 1.82
N ALA A 275 6.80 3.50 1.49
CA ALA A 275 6.87 2.13 2.00
C ALA A 275 6.46 1.15 0.89
N HIS A 276 6.23 -0.13 1.19
CA HIS A 276 5.93 -1.14 0.17
C HIS A 276 4.48 -1.11 -0.38
N GLY A 277 3.55 -0.39 0.26
CA GLY A 277 2.26 -0.03 -0.33
C GLY A 277 1.26 -1.16 -0.56
N CYS A 278 1.37 -2.26 0.17
CA CYS A 278 0.49 -3.42 0.08
C CYS A 278 -0.15 -3.72 1.44
N ASN A 279 -1.30 -4.39 1.45
CA ASN A 279 -1.86 -4.95 2.67
C ASN A 279 -0.94 -6.03 3.27
N SER A 280 -1.27 -6.53 4.47
CA SER A 280 -0.42 -7.50 5.14
C SER A 280 -0.34 -8.85 4.41
N VAL A 281 0.77 -9.55 4.63
CA VAL A 281 0.96 -10.95 4.23
C VAL A 281 -0.13 -11.81 4.85
N LEU A 282 -0.42 -11.61 6.13
CA LEU A 282 -1.41 -12.37 6.89
C LEU A 282 -2.83 -12.23 6.30
N ALA A 283 -3.25 -11.00 5.94
CA ALA A 283 -4.57 -10.80 5.32
C ALA A 283 -4.65 -11.48 3.94
N THR A 284 -3.60 -11.42 3.13
CA THR A 284 -3.58 -12.08 1.82
C THR A 284 -3.60 -13.60 1.97
N LYS A 285 -2.82 -14.18 2.90
CA LYS A 285 -2.80 -15.61 3.18
C LYS A 285 -4.13 -16.09 3.78
N MET A 286 -4.74 -15.31 4.68
CA MET A 286 -6.06 -15.60 5.22
C MET A 286 -7.12 -15.60 4.13
N ALA A 287 -7.11 -14.61 3.24
CA ALA A 287 -8.02 -14.56 2.09
C ALA A 287 -7.84 -15.78 1.17
N LEU A 288 -6.58 -16.18 0.87
CA LEU A 288 -6.27 -17.37 0.08
C LEU A 288 -6.65 -18.69 0.77
N THR A 289 -6.68 -18.72 2.10
CA THR A 289 -7.16 -19.89 2.84
C THR A 289 -8.64 -20.16 2.60
N TYR A 290 -9.44 -19.10 2.43
CA TYR A 290 -10.89 -19.20 2.41
C TYR A 290 -11.55 -18.86 1.07
N GLY A 291 -10.83 -18.27 0.11
CA GLY A 291 -11.32 -17.92 -1.21
C GLY A 291 -10.53 -18.59 -2.32
N ASP A 292 -11.23 -19.16 -3.30
CA ASP A 292 -10.59 -19.78 -4.48
C ASP A 292 -9.97 -18.74 -5.41
N TYR A 293 -10.53 -17.53 -5.40
CA TYR A 293 -10.05 -16.34 -6.11
C TYR A 293 -9.87 -15.20 -5.11
N VAL A 294 -8.64 -14.71 -4.97
CA VAL A 294 -8.33 -13.61 -4.05
C VAL A 294 -7.83 -12.41 -4.83
N ILE A 295 -8.52 -11.30 -4.66
CA ILE A 295 -8.19 -10.03 -5.29
C ILE A 295 -7.46 -9.18 -4.27
N THR A 296 -6.26 -8.71 -4.62
CA THR A 296 -5.50 -7.76 -3.82
C THR A 296 -5.06 -6.58 -4.68
N GLU A 297 -4.71 -5.47 -4.04
CA GLU A 297 -4.21 -4.28 -4.74
C GLU A 297 -2.83 -3.87 -4.28
N ALA A 298 -2.11 -3.15 -5.15
CA ALA A 298 -0.90 -2.44 -4.81
C ALA A 298 -1.09 -0.93 -5.04
N GLY A 299 -0.47 -0.11 -4.18
CA GLY A 299 -0.67 1.34 -4.18
C GLY A 299 -0.10 2.03 -5.43
N PHE A 300 -0.79 3.07 -5.91
CA PHE A 300 -0.41 3.89 -7.07
C PHE A 300 -0.30 3.10 -8.38
N GLY A 301 0.66 3.46 -9.25
CA GLY A 301 0.91 2.79 -10.52
C GLY A 301 1.70 1.49 -10.36
N ALA A 302 1.72 0.69 -11.43
CA ALA A 302 2.39 -0.60 -11.44
C ALA A 302 3.91 -0.47 -11.29
N ASP A 303 4.48 0.65 -11.69
CA ASP A 303 5.90 0.96 -11.52
C ASP A 303 6.33 1.07 -10.05
N LEU A 304 5.44 1.52 -9.17
CA LEU A 304 5.69 1.67 -7.73
C LEU A 304 5.10 0.53 -6.91
N GLY A 305 3.78 0.38 -6.97
CA GLY A 305 3.09 -0.54 -6.08
C GLY A 305 3.26 -1.99 -6.48
N ALA A 306 3.10 -2.31 -7.77
CA ALA A 306 3.21 -3.71 -8.22
C ALA A 306 4.67 -4.20 -8.18
N GLU A 307 5.65 -3.36 -8.50
CA GLU A 307 7.07 -3.69 -8.33
C GLU A 307 7.35 -4.15 -6.90
N LYS A 308 6.93 -3.35 -5.89
CA LYS A 308 7.13 -3.68 -4.47
C LYS A 308 6.30 -4.88 -4.01
N PHE A 309 5.11 -5.06 -4.58
CA PHE A 309 4.30 -6.23 -4.31
C PHE A 309 5.05 -7.51 -4.71
N PHE A 310 5.70 -7.52 -5.87
CA PHE A 310 6.47 -8.67 -6.34
C PHE A 310 7.83 -8.79 -5.63
N ASP A 311 8.68 -7.77 -5.73
CA ASP A 311 10.07 -7.83 -5.24
C ASP A 311 10.19 -7.80 -3.72
N ILE A 312 9.16 -7.34 -2.97
CA ILE A 312 9.18 -7.33 -1.51
C ILE A 312 8.18 -8.34 -0.94
N LYS A 313 6.88 -8.12 -1.14
CA LYS A 313 5.84 -8.91 -0.47
C LYS A 313 5.78 -10.35 -0.96
N CYS A 314 5.70 -10.57 -2.26
CA CYS A 314 5.63 -11.91 -2.83
C CYS A 314 6.91 -12.70 -2.55
N ARG A 315 8.07 -12.06 -2.70
CA ARG A 315 9.38 -12.66 -2.38
C ARG A 315 9.44 -13.16 -0.93
N LYS A 316 9.09 -12.30 0.04
CA LYS A 316 9.14 -12.65 1.47
C LYS A 316 8.09 -13.69 1.89
N ALA A 317 6.92 -13.67 1.27
CA ALA A 317 5.78 -14.49 1.66
C ALA A 317 5.60 -15.77 0.83
N GLY A 318 6.40 -15.97 -0.23
CA GLY A 318 6.24 -17.10 -1.16
C GLY A 318 4.94 -17.06 -1.97
N LEU A 319 4.37 -15.85 -2.20
CA LEU A 319 3.13 -15.69 -2.95
C LEU A 319 3.38 -15.71 -4.46
N THR A 320 2.49 -16.38 -5.20
CA THR A 320 2.58 -16.52 -6.66
C THR A 320 1.29 -16.07 -7.34
N PRO A 321 1.16 -14.79 -7.68
CA PRO A 321 -0.01 -14.28 -8.39
C PRO A 321 -0.19 -14.97 -9.74
N LYS A 322 -1.45 -15.29 -10.08
CA LYS A 322 -1.81 -15.97 -11.32
C LYS A 322 -2.15 -15.02 -12.45
N LEU A 323 -2.41 -13.75 -12.13
CA LEU A 323 -2.82 -12.72 -13.09
C LEU A 323 -2.60 -11.32 -12.50
N THR A 324 -2.27 -10.38 -13.36
CA THR A 324 -2.26 -8.95 -13.03
C THR A 324 -3.31 -8.21 -13.87
N VAL A 325 -4.19 -7.46 -13.21
CA VAL A 325 -5.18 -6.58 -13.83
C VAL A 325 -4.68 -5.13 -13.73
N ILE A 326 -4.46 -4.47 -14.86
CA ILE A 326 -4.05 -3.07 -14.93
C ILE A 326 -5.29 -2.20 -15.17
N VAL A 327 -5.59 -1.29 -14.26
CA VAL A 327 -6.67 -0.32 -14.41
C VAL A 327 -6.16 0.87 -15.24
N ALA A 328 -6.87 1.20 -16.30
CA ALA A 328 -6.66 2.38 -17.12
C ALA A 328 -7.90 3.29 -17.14
N THR A 329 -7.71 4.59 -17.31
CA THR A 329 -8.79 5.59 -17.48
C THR A 329 -8.44 6.55 -18.62
N ALA A 330 -9.44 7.08 -19.32
CA ALA A 330 -9.23 8.09 -20.34
C ALA A 330 -8.49 9.32 -19.79
N GLN A 331 -8.86 9.78 -18.60
CA GLN A 331 -8.23 10.94 -17.98
C GLN A 331 -6.73 10.74 -17.74
N SER A 332 -6.32 9.54 -17.28
CA SER A 332 -4.91 9.25 -17.05
C SER A 332 -4.15 9.12 -18.38
N LEU A 333 -4.69 8.41 -19.37
CA LEU A 333 -4.08 8.31 -20.69
C LEU A 333 -3.90 9.70 -21.32
N LYS A 334 -4.94 10.55 -21.31
CA LYS A 334 -4.87 11.93 -21.83
C LYS A 334 -3.82 12.77 -21.10
N LEU A 335 -3.75 12.70 -19.78
CA LEU A 335 -2.74 13.43 -19.01
C LEU A 335 -1.32 13.02 -19.41
N HIS A 336 -1.08 11.70 -19.49
CA HIS A 336 0.21 11.15 -19.87
C HIS A 336 0.51 11.26 -21.37
N GLY A 337 -0.50 11.55 -22.19
CA GLY A 337 -0.37 11.92 -23.59
C GLY A 337 -0.19 13.43 -23.83
N GLY A 338 0.03 14.22 -22.77
CA GLY A 338 0.34 15.66 -22.86
C GLY A 338 -0.87 16.59 -22.86
N VAL A 339 -2.09 16.08 -22.62
CA VAL A 339 -3.28 16.92 -22.46
C VAL A 339 -3.22 17.66 -21.13
N PRO A 340 -3.43 19.01 -21.10
CA PRO A 340 -3.44 19.77 -19.86
C PRO A 340 -4.44 19.24 -18.84
N GLU A 341 -4.06 19.23 -17.54
CA GLU A 341 -4.85 18.64 -16.45
C GLU A 341 -6.29 19.18 -16.38
N ASN A 342 -6.52 20.43 -16.70
CA ASN A 342 -7.85 21.06 -16.73
C ASN A 342 -8.70 20.64 -17.94
N LYS A 343 -8.14 19.94 -18.94
CA LYS A 343 -8.83 19.48 -20.17
C LYS A 343 -8.94 17.97 -20.31
N ILE A 344 -8.41 17.19 -19.37
CA ILE A 344 -8.42 15.72 -19.45
C ILE A 344 -9.82 15.09 -19.42
N LYS A 345 -10.86 15.86 -19.05
CA LYS A 345 -12.26 15.43 -19.09
C LYS A 345 -12.92 15.64 -20.45
N GLU A 346 -12.30 16.44 -21.33
CA GLU A 346 -12.76 16.65 -22.71
C GLU A 346 -12.29 15.48 -23.59
N GLN A 347 -13.04 15.16 -24.64
CA GLN A 347 -12.62 14.16 -25.62
C GLN A 347 -11.33 14.59 -26.30
N ASN A 348 -10.34 13.71 -26.37
CA ASN A 348 -9.07 13.97 -27.04
C ASN A 348 -8.39 12.66 -27.49
N ILE A 349 -8.70 12.24 -28.72
CA ILE A 349 -8.21 11.00 -29.31
C ILE A 349 -6.69 11.01 -29.50
N GLU A 350 -6.11 12.14 -29.95
CA GLU A 350 -4.67 12.27 -30.14
C GLU A 350 -3.92 12.17 -28.80
N GLY A 351 -4.40 12.88 -27.78
CA GLY A 351 -3.85 12.79 -26.43
C GLY A 351 -3.92 11.37 -25.85
N MET A 352 -5.00 10.62 -26.14
CA MET A 352 -5.09 9.22 -25.73
C MET A 352 -4.07 8.33 -26.42
N LYS A 353 -3.91 8.47 -27.76
CA LYS A 353 -2.91 7.73 -28.55
C LYS A 353 -1.50 7.97 -28.04
N ASN A 354 -1.16 9.24 -27.78
CA ASN A 354 0.15 9.60 -27.20
C ASN A 354 0.34 9.01 -25.80
N GLY A 355 -0.74 8.85 -25.02
CA GLY A 355 -0.73 8.25 -23.69
C GLY A 355 -0.55 6.73 -23.65
N PHE A 356 -0.68 6.04 -24.79
CA PHE A 356 -0.49 4.59 -24.84
C PHE A 356 0.94 4.16 -24.51
N GLU A 357 1.96 4.98 -24.77
CA GLU A 357 3.33 4.69 -24.32
C GLU A 357 3.36 4.42 -22.79
N ASN A 358 2.55 5.15 -21.98
CA ASN A 358 2.48 4.93 -20.53
C ASN A 358 1.84 3.58 -20.19
N LEU A 359 0.74 3.21 -20.86
CA LEU A 359 0.11 1.90 -20.71
C LEU A 359 1.06 0.77 -21.10
N ASP A 360 1.70 0.89 -22.25
CA ASP A 360 2.63 -0.12 -22.79
C ASP A 360 3.79 -0.37 -21.83
N LYS A 361 4.36 0.69 -21.27
CA LYS A 361 5.44 0.58 -20.27
C LYS A 361 4.99 -0.15 -19.01
N HIS A 362 3.77 0.08 -18.52
CA HIS A 362 3.22 -0.66 -17.38
C HIS A 362 2.96 -2.13 -17.71
N VAL A 363 2.43 -2.43 -18.90
CA VAL A 363 2.23 -3.80 -19.40
C VAL A 363 3.57 -4.53 -19.52
N GLU A 364 4.56 -3.88 -20.13
CA GLU A 364 5.93 -4.41 -20.25
C GLU A 364 6.52 -4.74 -18.88
N ASN A 365 6.41 -3.81 -17.93
CA ASN A 365 6.90 -4.01 -16.57
C ASN A 365 6.28 -5.24 -15.91
N MET A 366 4.97 -5.45 -16.04
CA MET A 366 4.31 -6.63 -15.47
C MET A 366 4.74 -7.93 -16.17
N LYS A 367 4.89 -7.91 -17.49
CA LYS A 367 5.41 -9.05 -18.25
C LYS A 367 6.84 -9.43 -17.85
N ARG A 368 7.68 -8.47 -17.42
CA ARG A 368 9.05 -8.73 -16.89
C ARG A 368 9.00 -9.60 -15.62
N PHE A 369 7.99 -9.40 -14.75
CA PHE A 369 7.76 -10.26 -13.59
C PHE A 369 7.15 -11.63 -13.93
N GLY A 370 6.93 -11.93 -15.21
CA GLY A 370 6.32 -13.18 -15.65
C GLY A 370 4.80 -13.17 -15.58
N GLN A 371 4.19 -12.00 -15.41
CA GLN A 371 2.75 -11.89 -15.26
C GLN A 371 2.02 -11.94 -16.61
N GLU A 372 0.91 -12.69 -16.64
CA GLU A 372 -0.13 -12.48 -17.64
C GLU A 372 -0.92 -11.22 -17.25
N VAL A 373 -1.34 -10.45 -18.26
CA VAL A 373 -1.90 -9.11 -18.04
C VAL A 373 -3.26 -8.96 -18.72
N ILE A 374 -4.21 -8.42 -17.98
CA ILE A 374 -5.48 -7.89 -18.49
C ILE A 374 -5.49 -6.38 -18.21
N VAL A 375 -5.90 -5.59 -19.20
CA VAL A 375 -6.22 -4.17 -19.03
C VAL A 375 -7.72 -4.02 -18.81
N THR A 376 -8.12 -3.38 -17.71
CA THR A 376 -9.50 -3.01 -17.49
C THR A 376 -9.67 -1.50 -17.55
N PHE A 377 -10.64 -1.05 -18.33
CA PHE A 377 -10.94 0.37 -18.47
C PHE A 377 -12.02 0.77 -17.47
N ASN A 378 -11.65 1.65 -16.53
CA ASN A 378 -12.59 2.20 -15.55
C ASN A 378 -13.26 3.44 -16.15
N ARG A 379 -14.50 3.28 -16.63
CA ARG A 379 -15.26 4.30 -17.35
C ARG A 379 -15.78 5.38 -16.41
N TYR A 380 -15.54 6.64 -16.76
CA TYR A 380 -16.19 7.82 -16.17
C TYR A 380 -17.32 8.32 -17.07
N ALA A 381 -18.24 9.12 -16.51
CA ALA A 381 -19.37 9.67 -17.25
C ALA A 381 -18.97 10.59 -18.43
N SER A 382 -17.75 11.14 -18.40
CA SER A 382 -17.20 11.98 -19.48
C SER A 382 -16.61 11.18 -20.64
N ASP A 383 -16.41 9.87 -20.49
CA ASP A 383 -15.68 9.07 -21.46
C ASP A 383 -16.59 8.65 -22.62
N THR A 384 -16.10 8.77 -23.84
CA THR A 384 -16.86 8.43 -25.06
C THR A 384 -16.62 6.98 -25.47
N ASP A 385 -17.58 6.41 -26.22
CA ASP A 385 -17.45 5.05 -26.74
C ASP A 385 -16.29 4.93 -27.74
N GLU A 386 -15.97 6.01 -28.48
CA GLU A 386 -14.82 6.09 -29.39
C GLU A 386 -13.49 5.97 -28.61
N GLU A 387 -13.35 6.68 -27.49
CA GLU A 387 -12.17 6.59 -26.62
C GLU A 387 -12.00 5.18 -26.05
N ILE A 388 -13.08 4.52 -25.65
CA ILE A 388 -13.07 3.15 -25.13
C ILE A 388 -12.69 2.15 -26.21
N ALA A 389 -13.26 2.28 -27.41
CA ALA A 389 -12.96 1.43 -28.56
C ALA A 389 -11.48 1.53 -28.98
N LEU A 390 -10.91 2.74 -28.90
CA LEU A 390 -9.51 2.99 -29.20
C LEU A 390 -8.57 2.24 -28.23
N VAL A 391 -8.87 2.23 -26.92
CA VAL A 391 -8.07 1.48 -25.94
C VAL A 391 -8.23 -0.02 -26.16
N ALA A 392 -9.43 -0.49 -26.49
CA ALA A 392 -9.68 -1.90 -26.76
C ALA A 392 -8.90 -2.39 -27.99
N GLU A 393 -8.82 -1.57 -29.05
CA GLU A 393 -8.04 -1.87 -30.25
C GLU A 393 -6.54 -1.92 -29.94
N HIS A 394 -6.01 -0.92 -29.24
CA HIS A 394 -4.61 -0.90 -28.83
C HIS A 394 -4.23 -2.11 -27.96
N CYS A 395 -5.06 -2.49 -26.99
CA CYS A 395 -4.83 -3.70 -26.19
C CYS A 395 -4.77 -4.98 -27.04
N ARG A 396 -5.59 -5.07 -28.10
CA ARG A 396 -5.56 -6.19 -29.05
C ARG A 396 -4.24 -6.21 -29.85
N GLU A 397 -3.78 -5.03 -30.29
CA GLU A 397 -2.51 -4.89 -31.01
C GLU A 397 -1.30 -5.33 -30.18
N ILE A 398 -1.24 -4.96 -28.89
CA ILE A 398 -0.15 -5.36 -27.99
C ILE A 398 -0.36 -6.75 -27.35
N GLY A 399 -1.42 -7.45 -27.74
CA GLY A 399 -1.70 -8.84 -27.33
C GLY A 399 -2.01 -9.01 -25.83
N VAL A 400 -2.82 -8.11 -25.25
CA VAL A 400 -3.32 -8.21 -23.88
C VAL A 400 -4.84 -8.24 -23.84
N GLY A 401 -5.41 -8.95 -22.86
CA GLY A 401 -6.86 -8.97 -22.64
C GLY A 401 -7.39 -7.58 -22.28
N PHE A 402 -8.56 -7.25 -22.79
CA PHE A 402 -9.24 -5.98 -22.48
C PHE A 402 -10.67 -6.19 -22.04
N CYS A 403 -11.11 -5.46 -21.01
CA CYS A 403 -12.50 -5.39 -20.60
C CYS A 403 -12.82 -4.00 -20.03
N MET A 404 -13.89 -3.38 -20.51
CA MET A 404 -14.48 -2.24 -19.84
C MET A 404 -15.20 -2.72 -18.58
N ASN A 405 -15.08 -2.00 -17.47
CA ASN A 405 -15.86 -2.28 -16.27
C ASN A 405 -16.76 -1.10 -15.89
N ASN A 406 -17.85 -1.41 -15.24
CA ASN A 406 -18.83 -0.44 -14.72
C ASN A 406 -19.14 -0.72 -13.23
N VAL A 407 -18.13 -1.16 -12.50
CA VAL A 407 -18.27 -1.63 -11.11
C VAL A 407 -18.69 -0.51 -10.15
N PHE A 408 -18.35 0.73 -10.45
CA PHE A 408 -18.77 1.88 -9.64
C PHE A 408 -20.30 2.04 -9.64
N ALA A 409 -20.92 1.95 -10.81
CA ALA A 409 -22.36 2.19 -10.96
C ALA A 409 -23.22 0.92 -10.76
N ALA A 410 -22.65 -0.28 -10.96
CA ALA A 410 -23.42 -1.52 -11.00
C ALA A 410 -22.84 -2.68 -10.17
N GLY A 411 -21.86 -2.41 -9.29
CA GLY A 411 -21.30 -3.43 -8.40
C GLY A 411 -20.85 -4.70 -9.14
N GLY A 412 -21.26 -5.85 -8.64
CA GLY A 412 -20.90 -7.16 -9.21
C GLY A 412 -21.40 -7.40 -10.62
N GLU A 413 -22.58 -6.89 -10.98
CA GLU A 413 -23.09 -6.95 -12.35
C GLU A 413 -22.15 -6.21 -13.31
N GLY A 414 -21.69 -5.01 -12.92
CA GLY A 414 -20.72 -4.22 -13.69
C GLY A 414 -19.34 -4.85 -13.79
N GLY A 415 -19.04 -5.83 -12.93
CA GLY A 415 -17.77 -6.58 -12.91
C GLY A 415 -17.83 -7.98 -13.55
N ALA A 416 -19.02 -8.46 -13.93
CA ALA A 416 -19.21 -9.86 -14.37
C ALA A 416 -18.42 -10.21 -15.63
N GLU A 417 -18.35 -9.33 -16.62
CA GLU A 417 -17.58 -9.56 -17.85
C GLU A 417 -16.07 -9.57 -17.58
N LEU A 418 -15.58 -8.66 -16.74
CA LEU A 418 -14.18 -8.69 -16.29
C LEU A 418 -13.88 -9.99 -15.52
N ALA A 419 -14.79 -10.42 -14.68
CA ALA A 419 -14.66 -11.67 -13.92
C ALA A 419 -14.57 -12.90 -14.83
N LYS A 420 -15.39 -13.00 -15.88
CA LYS A 420 -15.30 -14.05 -16.89
C LYS A 420 -13.94 -14.05 -17.60
N LEU A 421 -13.49 -12.87 -18.05
CA LEU A 421 -12.18 -12.73 -18.70
C LEU A 421 -11.03 -13.14 -17.78
N VAL A 422 -11.09 -12.78 -16.49
CA VAL A 422 -10.10 -13.18 -15.48
C VAL A 422 -10.07 -14.71 -15.31
N VAL A 423 -11.22 -15.36 -15.15
CA VAL A 423 -11.32 -16.82 -15.02
C VAL A 423 -10.76 -17.50 -16.26
N ASP A 424 -11.24 -17.11 -17.42
CA ASP A 424 -10.81 -17.64 -18.72
C ASP A 424 -9.29 -17.52 -18.93
N THR A 425 -8.72 -16.38 -18.54
CA THR A 425 -7.27 -16.15 -18.68
C THR A 425 -6.47 -17.03 -17.73
N ILE A 426 -6.88 -17.14 -16.47
CA ILE A 426 -6.21 -18.01 -15.49
C ILE A 426 -6.28 -19.49 -15.90
N GLU A 427 -7.42 -19.94 -16.42
CA GLU A 427 -7.60 -21.34 -16.85
C GLU A 427 -6.80 -21.66 -18.12
N LYS A 428 -6.68 -20.74 -19.07
CA LYS A 428 -6.02 -20.98 -20.37
C LYS A 428 -4.54 -20.58 -20.39
N LYS A 429 -4.19 -19.49 -19.71
CA LYS A 429 -2.85 -18.89 -19.76
C LYS A 429 -2.53 -18.14 -18.46
N PRO A 430 -2.34 -18.84 -17.33
CA PRO A 430 -1.94 -18.20 -16.10
C PRO A 430 -0.53 -17.61 -16.20
N SER A 431 -0.20 -16.67 -15.29
CA SER A 431 1.17 -16.15 -15.15
C SER A 431 2.20 -17.27 -14.99
N THR A 432 3.37 -17.06 -15.55
CA THR A 432 4.52 -17.95 -15.34
C THR A 432 5.04 -17.82 -13.90
N PRO A 433 5.95 -18.69 -13.43
CA PRO A 433 6.62 -18.48 -12.15
C PRO A 433 7.20 -17.07 -12.05
N LEU A 434 7.03 -16.46 -10.88
CA LEU A 434 7.40 -15.07 -10.65
C LEU A 434 8.91 -14.87 -10.87
N LYS A 435 9.27 -13.85 -11.64
CA LYS A 435 10.65 -13.41 -11.88
C LYS A 435 10.87 -12.13 -11.09
N TYR A 436 11.97 -12.04 -10.40
CA TYR A 436 12.35 -10.83 -9.66
C TYR A 436 13.29 -9.95 -10.49
N ILE A 437 13.27 -8.65 -10.24
CA ILE A 437 14.13 -7.71 -10.96
C ILE A 437 15.60 -7.84 -10.51
N TYR A 438 15.83 -8.27 -9.29
CA TYR A 438 17.17 -8.49 -8.71
C TYR A 438 17.18 -9.71 -7.79
N GLU A 439 18.37 -10.25 -7.55
CA GLU A 439 18.57 -11.33 -6.56
C GLU A 439 18.91 -10.77 -5.18
N ASP A 440 18.65 -11.56 -4.12
CA ASP A 440 18.84 -11.10 -2.74
C ASP A 440 20.30 -10.86 -2.38
N ASP A 441 21.24 -11.60 -2.97
CA ASP A 441 22.70 -11.49 -2.73
C ASP A 441 23.38 -10.37 -3.53
N GLU A 442 22.65 -9.68 -4.42
CA GLU A 442 23.21 -8.58 -5.17
C GLU A 442 23.56 -7.36 -4.28
N PRO A 443 24.62 -6.61 -4.61
CA PRO A 443 24.92 -5.34 -3.95
C PRO A 443 23.75 -4.34 -4.05
N ILE A 444 23.52 -3.54 -3.01
CA ILE A 444 22.43 -2.53 -2.96
C ILE A 444 22.42 -1.61 -4.19
N ARG A 445 23.61 -1.18 -4.65
CA ARG A 445 23.71 -0.35 -5.87
C ARG A 445 23.23 -1.07 -7.12
N SER A 446 23.48 -2.38 -7.24
CA SER A 446 23.00 -3.19 -8.35
C SER A 446 21.48 -3.28 -8.35
N LYS A 447 20.88 -3.57 -7.18
CA LYS A 447 19.43 -3.61 -7.02
C LYS A 447 18.76 -2.28 -7.40
N ILE A 448 19.30 -1.16 -6.87
CA ILE A 448 18.80 0.19 -7.17
C ILE A 448 18.89 0.48 -8.68
N LYS A 449 20.02 0.16 -9.29
CA LYS A 449 20.25 0.36 -10.73
C LYS A 449 19.26 -0.45 -11.57
N LYS A 450 19.09 -1.74 -11.27
CA LYS A 450 18.18 -2.63 -12.01
C LYS A 450 16.73 -2.15 -11.97
N VAL A 451 16.19 -1.80 -10.80
CA VAL A 451 14.83 -1.26 -10.69
C VAL A 451 14.72 0.07 -11.44
N SER A 452 15.71 0.96 -11.28
CA SER A 452 15.71 2.27 -11.94
C SER A 452 15.72 2.17 -13.49
N GLU A 453 16.54 1.29 -14.02
CA GLU A 453 16.68 1.11 -15.48
C GLU A 453 15.52 0.29 -16.07
N GLN A 454 15.19 -0.86 -15.46
CA GLN A 454 14.25 -1.81 -16.07
C GLN A 454 12.79 -1.41 -15.86
N ILE A 455 12.45 -0.90 -14.65
CA ILE A 455 11.07 -0.53 -14.30
C ILE A 455 10.78 0.91 -14.67
N TYR A 456 11.67 1.86 -14.31
CA TYR A 456 11.43 3.27 -14.55
C TYR A 456 11.97 3.77 -15.89
N GLY A 457 12.95 3.08 -16.50
CA GLY A 457 13.58 3.49 -17.75
C GLY A 457 14.60 4.62 -17.59
N ALA A 458 15.21 4.77 -16.39
CA ALA A 458 16.26 5.76 -16.16
C ALA A 458 17.53 5.43 -16.95
N ALA A 459 18.20 6.46 -17.46
CA ALA A 459 19.48 6.30 -18.17
C ALA A 459 20.66 6.11 -17.19
N SER A 460 20.57 6.68 -16.00
CA SER A 460 21.61 6.59 -14.97
C SER A 460 21.05 6.81 -13.57
N VAL A 461 21.84 6.37 -12.56
CA VAL A 461 21.56 6.62 -11.15
C VAL A 461 22.78 7.25 -10.50
N VAL A 462 22.57 8.37 -9.81
CA VAL A 462 23.60 9.08 -9.05
C VAL A 462 23.27 9.11 -7.56
N TYR A 463 24.30 9.24 -6.73
CA TYR A 463 24.16 9.17 -5.28
C TYR A 463 24.71 10.43 -4.62
N THR A 464 24.03 10.92 -3.59
CA THR A 464 24.59 11.94 -2.71
C THR A 464 25.63 11.33 -1.77
N THR A 465 26.52 12.18 -1.22
CA THR A 465 27.50 11.74 -0.20
C THR A 465 26.80 11.08 1.01
N LEU A 466 25.60 11.54 1.37
CA LEU A 466 24.79 10.97 2.45
C LEU A 466 24.33 9.54 2.09
N ALA A 467 23.80 9.35 0.88
CA ALA A 467 23.38 8.03 0.39
C ALA A 467 24.58 7.06 0.34
N ASP A 468 25.73 7.51 -0.13
CA ASP A 468 26.96 6.70 -0.16
C ASP A 468 27.41 6.26 1.23
N LYS A 469 27.36 7.18 2.22
CA LYS A 469 27.66 6.85 3.62
C LYS A 469 26.72 5.75 4.14
N LYS A 470 25.44 5.85 3.84
CA LYS A 470 24.43 4.88 4.30
C LYS A 470 24.54 3.53 3.60
N ILE A 471 24.93 3.49 2.32
CA ILE A 471 25.24 2.22 1.63
C ILE A 471 26.39 1.49 2.34
N LYS A 472 27.46 2.19 2.72
CA LYS A 472 28.54 1.62 3.51
C LYS A 472 28.07 1.11 4.89
N GLN A 473 27.14 1.81 5.53
CA GLN A 473 26.52 1.34 6.78
C GLN A 473 25.74 0.03 6.56
N ILE A 474 24.96 -0.08 5.49
CA ILE A 474 24.23 -1.32 5.13
C ILE A 474 25.21 -2.48 4.93
N GLU A 475 26.30 -2.25 4.21
CA GLU A 475 27.35 -3.25 3.98
C GLU A 475 28.01 -3.69 5.29
N SER A 476 28.33 -2.74 6.19
CA SER A 476 28.93 -3.04 7.50
C SER A 476 27.99 -3.78 8.45
N LEU A 477 26.67 -3.57 8.32
CA LEU A 477 25.64 -4.29 9.08
C LEU A 477 25.37 -5.70 8.52
N GLY A 478 25.89 -6.04 7.34
CA GLY A 478 25.66 -7.33 6.69
C GLY A 478 24.23 -7.53 6.16
N ILE A 479 23.46 -6.43 5.96
CA ILE A 479 22.05 -6.46 5.56
C ILE A 479 21.82 -6.15 4.07
N SER A 480 22.86 -6.25 3.25
CA SER A 480 22.78 -6.03 1.79
C SER A 480 21.81 -6.97 1.07
N HIS A 481 21.46 -8.11 1.69
CA HIS A 481 20.46 -9.06 1.19
C HIS A 481 19.01 -8.52 1.27
N SER A 482 18.76 -7.45 2.04
CA SER A 482 17.43 -6.86 2.16
C SER A 482 16.92 -6.33 0.82
N PRO A 483 15.62 -6.49 0.50
CA PRO A 483 15.02 -5.89 -0.67
C PRO A 483 15.02 -4.37 -0.56
N ILE A 484 15.01 -3.70 -1.72
CA ILE A 484 14.94 -2.26 -1.80
C ILE A 484 13.49 -1.80 -2.02
N CYS A 485 13.14 -0.66 -1.42
CA CYS A 485 11.87 0.01 -1.56
C CYS A 485 12.11 1.43 -2.07
N ILE A 486 11.95 1.66 -3.37
CA ILE A 486 12.19 3.00 -3.94
C ILE A 486 11.02 3.91 -3.60
N ALA A 487 11.35 5.04 -2.95
CA ALA A 487 10.44 6.10 -2.57
C ALA A 487 10.62 7.30 -3.51
N LYS A 488 9.65 7.52 -4.39
CA LYS A 488 9.61 8.62 -5.37
C LYS A 488 8.18 9.10 -5.61
N THR A 489 8.03 10.13 -6.45
CA THR A 489 6.70 10.58 -6.89
C THR A 489 5.92 9.45 -7.57
N GLN A 490 4.62 9.41 -7.33
CA GLN A 490 3.68 8.47 -7.96
C GLN A 490 3.14 8.94 -9.31
N TYR A 491 3.48 10.15 -9.75
CA TYR A 491 2.90 10.79 -10.93
C TYR A 491 3.78 10.70 -12.19
N SER A 492 4.94 10.06 -12.10
CA SER A 492 5.88 9.92 -13.20
C SER A 492 6.78 8.71 -13.00
N PHE A 493 7.32 8.14 -14.07
CA PHE A 493 8.43 7.18 -14.00
C PHE A 493 9.72 7.82 -13.46
N SER A 494 9.91 9.13 -13.69
CA SER A 494 11.05 9.88 -13.16
C SER A 494 10.83 10.36 -11.71
N SER A 495 11.74 11.14 -11.16
CA SER A 495 11.58 11.82 -9.88
C SER A 495 10.89 13.20 -9.99
N ASP A 496 10.62 13.68 -11.22
CA ASP A 496 9.85 14.91 -11.45
C ASP A 496 8.36 14.57 -11.61
N PRO A 497 7.46 15.06 -10.70
CA PRO A 497 6.03 14.78 -10.77
C PRO A 497 5.33 15.41 -11.99
N LYS A 498 5.99 16.28 -12.74
CA LYS A 498 5.47 16.92 -13.95
C LYS A 498 5.96 16.29 -15.25
N ALA A 499 6.90 15.35 -15.20
CA ALA A 499 7.36 14.60 -16.37
C ALA A 499 6.33 13.51 -16.71
N TYR A 500 5.23 13.93 -17.35
CA TYR A 500 4.16 13.03 -17.78
C TYR A 500 4.60 12.11 -18.94
N GLY A 501 3.81 11.07 -19.22
CA GLY A 501 4.11 10.08 -20.24
C GLY A 501 5.19 9.09 -19.78
N VAL A 502 6.06 8.69 -20.73
CA VAL A 502 7.26 7.90 -20.46
C VAL A 502 8.47 8.81 -20.59
N ALA A 503 9.02 9.24 -19.45
CA ALA A 503 10.24 10.04 -19.45
C ALA A 503 11.40 9.28 -20.10
N LYS A 504 12.20 9.98 -20.93
CA LYS A 504 13.34 9.41 -21.68
C LYS A 504 14.62 10.12 -21.27
N ASN A 505 15.74 9.40 -21.24
CA ASN A 505 17.08 9.94 -20.99
C ASN A 505 17.20 10.74 -19.67
N PHE A 506 16.50 10.31 -18.62
CA PHE A 506 16.55 10.97 -17.31
C PHE A 506 17.48 10.24 -16.35
N GLU A 507 18.01 11.01 -15.42
CA GLU A 507 18.81 10.53 -14.30
C GLU A 507 17.96 10.44 -13.03
N LEU A 508 18.12 9.38 -12.24
CA LEU A 508 17.55 9.26 -10.91
C LEU A 508 18.62 9.53 -9.85
N LYS A 509 18.32 10.46 -8.94
CA LYS A 509 19.20 10.82 -7.84
C LYS A 509 18.75 10.21 -6.54
N VAL A 510 19.56 9.30 -5.99
CA VAL A 510 19.39 8.79 -4.62
C VAL A 510 19.85 9.89 -3.65
N ARG A 511 18.88 10.49 -2.96
CA ARG A 511 19.12 11.61 -2.03
C ARG A 511 19.48 11.12 -0.64
N ASP A 512 18.79 10.08 -0.20
CA ASP A 512 18.96 9.47 1.11
C ASP A 512 18.53 8.01 1.11
N ILE A 513 18.92 7.26 2.14
CA ILE A 513 18.53 5.88 2.36
C ILE A 513 18.09 5.72 3.82
N ILE A 514 16.98 5.03 4.04
CA ILE A 514 16.46 4.68 5.36
C ILE A 514 16.62 3.18 5.56
N ILE A 515 17.25 2.80 6.65
CA ILE A 515 17.48 1.42 7.02
C ILE A 515 16.33 0.98 7.93
N ASN A 516 15.37 0.24 7.39
CA ASN A 516 14.31 -0.40 8.17
C ASN A 516 14.75 -1.83 8.50
N ASN A 517 15.64 -1.94 9.48
CA ASN A 517 16.31 -3.19 9.82
C ASN A 517 15.35 -4.25 10.39
N GLY A 518 14.37 -3.84 11.17
CA GLY A 518 13.32 -4.73 11.68
C GLY A 518 12.36 -5.21 10.57
N ALA A 519 12.01 -4.34 9.64
CA ALA A 519 11.22 -4.72 8.46
C ALA A 519 12.04 -5.51 7.42
N GLU A 520 13.37 -5.59 7.59
CA GLU A 520 14.30 -6.20 6.63
C GLU A 520 14.12 -5.59 5.24
N MET A 521 14.14 -4.25 5.15
CA MET A 521 13.86 -3.50 3.94
C MET A 521 14.65 -2.20 3.91
N ILE A 522 15.24 -1.88 2.77
CA ILE A 522 16.00 -0.64 2.56
C ILE A 522 15.15 0.34 1.76
N VAL A 523 14.79 1.49 2.35
CA VAL A 523 14.03 2.52 1.64
C VAL A 523 14.98 3.50 0.97
N VAL A 524 14.89 3.62 -0.35
CA VAL A 524 15.75 4.45 -1.20
C VAL A 524 14.98 5.70 -1.59
N ILE A 525 15.36 6.85 -1.04
CA ILE A 525 14.68 8.12 -1.28
C ILE A 525 15.18 8.77 -2.57
N MET A 526 14.28 8.90 -3.55
CA MET A 526 14.51 9.58 -4.82
C MET A 526 13.52 10.74 -4.98
N GLY A 527 14.00 11.95 -5.23
CA GLY A 527 13.13 13.13 -5.33
C GLY A 527 12.74 13.74 -3.97
N GLU A 528 11.70 14.58 -3.98
CA GLU A 528 11.21 15.30 -2.80
C GLU A 528 10.03 14.55 -2.16
N ILE A 529 10.34 13.55 -1.36
CA ILE A 529 9.34 12.76 -0.65
C ILE A 529 9.23 13.21 0.79
N MET A 530 7.99 13.52 1.21
CA MET A 530 7.66 13.93 2.56
C MET A 530 7.01 12.77 3.33
N ARG A 531 7.66 12.33 4.40
CA ARG A 531 7.12 11.29 5.30
C ARG A 531 6.11 11.84 6.31
N MET A 532 6.01 13.17 6.44
CA MET A 532 4.92 13.88 7.12
C MET A 532 4.27 14.82 6.11
N PRO A 533 3.16 14.42 5.47
CA PRO A 533 2.42 15.27 4.54
C PRO A 533 1.86 16.51 5.25
N GLY A 534 1.68 17.61 4.50
CA GLY A 534 0.93 18.76 4.99
C GLY A 534 -0.54 18.69 4.52
N LEU A 535 -1.42 19.34 5.27
CA LEU A 535 -2.79 19.57 4.82
C LEU A 535 -2.79 20.45 3.56
N PRO A 536 -3.71 20.20 2.60
CA PRO A 536 -3.91 21.07 1.44
C PRO A 536 -4.57 22.39 1.85
N LYS A 537 -4.65 23.35 0.92
CA LYS A 537 -5.35 24.63 1.14
C LYS A 537 -6.83 24.42 1.50
N ASP A 538 -7.46 23.43 0.92
CA ASP A 538 -8.86 23.05 1.18
C ASP A 538 -8.93 21.57 1.56
N PRO A 539 -8.76 21.26 2.87
CA PRO A 539 -8.80 19.87 3.35
C PRO A 539 -10.21 19.30 3.37
N GLN A 540 -10.32 17.98 3.17
CA GLN A 540 -11.58 17.24 3.22
C GLN A 540 -12.30 17.42 4.57
N ALA A 541 -11.57 17.60 5.65
CA ALA A 541 -12.13 17.90 6.98
C ALA A 541 -13.16 19.02 7.02
N LYS A 542 -13.11 20.00 6.09
CA LYS A 542 -14.10 21.09 6.00
C LYS A 542 -15.46 20.64 5.47
N ARG A 543 -15.55 19.43 4.93
CA ARG A 543 -16.78 18.87 4.34
C ARG A 543 -17.37 17.75 5.19
N ILE A 544 -16.59 17.27 6.18
CA ILE A 544 -17.03 16.23 7.10
C ILE A 544 -17.72 16.91 8.28
N ASP A 545 -18.97 16.47 8.57
CA ASP A 545 -19.77 17.01 9.67
C ASP A 545 -20.64 15.92 10.30
N ILE A 546 -21.28 16.23 11.41
CA ILE A 546 -22.33 15.42 12.03
C ILE A 546 -23.62 16.23 11.99
N VAL A 547 -24.56 15.80 11.16
CA VAL A 547 -25.87 16.41 11.02
C VAL A 547 -26.91 15.41 11.55
N ASP A 548 -27.72 15.84 12.54
CA ASP A 548 -28.74 14.99 13.18
C ASP A 548 -28.21 13.63 13.71
N GLY A 549 -26.95 13.62 14.19
CA GLY A 549 -26.27 12.41 14.68
C GLY A 549 -25.72 11.50 13.58
N VAL A 550 -25.71 11.94 12.34
CA VAL A 550 -25.27 11.20 11.16
C VAL A 550 -24.05 11.87 10.56
N ILE A 551 -23.02 11.07 10.21
CA ILE A 551 -21.78 11.57 9.57
C ILE A 551 -22.09 11.95 8.13
N GLU A 552 -21.74 13.16 7.72
CA GLU A 552 -21.83 13.62 6.33
C GLU A 552 -20.44 13.95 5.78
N GLY A 553 -20.28 13.91 4.45
CA GLY A 553 -19.04 14.32 3.76
C GLY A 553 -17.85 13.38 3.92
N LEU A 554 -17.98 12.27 4.63
CA LEU A 554 -16.97 11.22 4.68
C LEU A 554 -17.08 10.35 3.41
N SER A 555 -16.01 10.23 2.65
CA SER A 555 -15.96 9.49 1.37
C SER A 555 -14.72 8.64 1.26
#